data_1e8e3ecadc175b04b2ef3b9683b62d1a
#
_entry.id   1e8e3ecadc175b04b2ef3b9683b62d1a
#
_cell.length_a   1.000
_cell.length_b   1.000
_cell.length_c   1.000
_cell.angle_alpha   90.00
_cell.angle_beta   90.00
_cell.angle_gamma   90.00
#
_symmetry.space_group_name_H-M   'P 1'
#
loop_
_entity.id
_entity.type
_entity.pdbx_description
1 polymer ?
#
loop_
_entity_poly.entity_id
_entity_poly.type
_entity_poly.pdbx_seq_one_letter_code
_entity_poly.pdbx_strand_id
1 'polypeptide(L)'
;MKIKNVVMRLGFTFNVVSECQQSSTKSYLPKKIKSNLGFTLVELLVAIAIFAVLSMLGWKVFDYLIKVKDRNAEHETHLFELQDAYQQFLKDSMQIIPLTANDGRQLQAAMVLNDRSFSFSKAGVSDPLKQGLSPYERIEYRYDVQQKKVYRLKYTNLNIPNRVQPVSSTLLENVDQFRIVILNPQEISQWPENINDPNNVNELKKLPLGFKVQLTIAGSDYEWIYSLLNANQLLVNQETPP
;
A
#
# COMPACT_ATOMS: atom_id res chain seq x y z
N MET A 1 -20.90 14.71 25.56
CA MET A 1 -21.02 13.30 25.22
C MET A 1 -19.88 12.54 25.91
N LYS A 2 -20.21 11.79 26.99
CA LYS A 2 -19.22 11.17 27.88
C LYS A 2 -18.78 9.83 27.31
N ILE A 3 -17.49 9.65 27.06
CA ILE A 3 -16.90 8.38 26.69
C ILE A 3 -16.56 7.64 28.00
N LYS A 4 -17.19 6.47 28.21
CA LYS A 4 -16.91 5.58 29.32
C LYS A 4 -15.72 4.68 28.99
N ASN A 5 -14.64 4.81 29.76
CA ASN A 5 -13.55 3.86 29.79
C ASN A 5 -14.02 2.54 30.41
N VAL A 6 -13.93 1.46 29.64
CA VAL A 6 -14.11 0.10 30.16
C VAL A 6 -12.73 -0.42 30.55
N VAL A 7 -12.46 -0.46 31.86
CA VAL A 7 -11.29 -1.11 32.42
C VAL A 7 -11.68 -2.56 32.72
N MET A 8 -11.08 -3.50 31.98
CA MET A 8 -11.19 -4.94 32.28
C MET A 8 -10.26 -5.27 33.44
N ARG A 9 -10.82 -5.49 34.64
CA ARG A 9 -10.12 -6.04 35.80
C ARG A 9 -10.17 -7.58 35.73
N LEU A 10 -9.03 -8.19 35.49
CA LEU A 10 -8.83 -9.62 35.76
C LEU A 10 -8.70 -9.80 37.27
N GLY A 11 -9.80 -10.29 37.91
CA GLY A 11 -9.83 -10.61 39.31
C GLY A 11 -9.43 -12.07 39.51
N PHE A 12 -8.26 -12.31 40.05
CA PHE A 12 -7.91 -13.58 40.70
C PHE A 12 -8.45 -13.54 42.14
N THR A 13 -9.49 -14.33 42.43
CA THR A 13 -9.96 -14.53 43.77
C THR A 13 -9.26 -15.74 44.38
N PHE A 14 -8.39 -15.48 45.35
CA PHE A 14 -7.87 -16.53 46.23
C PHE A 14 -8.95 -16.85 47.29
N ASN A 15 -9.51 -18.06 47.24
CA ASN A 15 -10.35 -18.58 48.33
C ASN A 15 -9.44 -19.13 49.44
N VAL A 16 -9.34 -18.39 50.54
CA VAL A 16 -8.77 -18.90 51.80
C VAL A 16 -9.88 -19.66 52.51
N VAL A 17 -9.80 -20.99 52.49
CA VAL A 17 -10.64 -21.86 53.34
C VAL A 17 -9.95 -22.00 54.68
N SER A 18 -10.55 -21.43 55.71
CA SER A 18 -10.17 -21.66 57.12
C SER A 18 -10.73 -22.97 57.58
N GLU A 19 -9.91 -24.00 57.69
CA GLU A 19 -10.30 -25.26 58.29
C GLU A 19 -10.11 -25.25 59.80
N CYS A 20 -11.22 -25.60 60.43
CA CYS A 20 -11.37 -25.77 61.88
C CYS A 20 -10.59 -27.00 62.38
N GLN A 21 -9.76 -26.82 63.39
CA GLN A 21 -9.04 -27.92 64.05
C GLN A 21 -10.01 -28.85 64.78
N GLN A 22 -10.06 -30.12 64.40
CA GLN A 22 -10.55 -31.23 65.21
C GLN A 22 -9.37 -32.08 65.67
N SER A 23 -9.14 -32.12 66.96
CA SER A 23 -8.17 -32.98 67.61
C SER A 23 -8.65 -34.41 67.57
N SER A 24 -7.97 -35.32 66.90
CA SER A 24 -8.16 -36.73 66.93
C SER A 24 -6.87 -37.48 67.27
N THR A 25 -6.95 -38.33 68.23
CA THR A 25 -5.94 -39.20 68.83
C THR A 25 -5.06 -39.94 67.77
N LYS A 26 -3.75 -39.83 67.91
CA LYS A 26 -2.76 -40.52 67.11
C LYS A 26 -2.72 -42.04 67.44
N SER A 27 -3.05 -42.85 66.48
CA SER A 27 -2.51 -44.22 66.38
C SER A 27 -1.21 -44.19 65.61
N TYR A 28 -0.13 -44.62 66.25
CA TYR A 28 1.20 -44.72 65.61
C TYR A 28 1.27 -45.95 64.71
N LEU A 29 1.00 -45.78 63.39
CA LEU A 29 1.37 -46.76 62.39
C LEU A 29 2.80 -46.51 61.95
N PRO A 30 3.65 -47.53 61.79
CA PRO A 30 5.02 -47.29 61.32
C PRO A 30 5.00 -46.72 59.92
N LYS A 31 5.63 -45.55 59.78
CA LYS A 31 5.81 -44.85 58.55
C LYS A 31 6.69 -45.73 57.63
N LYS A 32 6.08 -46.30 56.59
CA LYS A 32 6.79 -47.05 55.55
C LYS A 32 7.77 -46.10 54.91
N ILE A 33 9.07 -46.27 55.18
CA ILE A 33 10.15 -45.54 54.59
C ILE A 33 10.14 -45.91 53.09
N LYS A 34 9.65 -44.97 52.27
CA LYS A 34 9.80 -45.08 50.81
C LYS A 34 11.30 -45.00 50.53
N SER A 35 11.87 -46.07 50.07
CA SER A 35 13.25 -46.10 49.58
C SER A 35 13.32 -45.12 48.42
N ASN A 36 14.01 -43.99 48.61
CA ASN A 36 14.40 -43.12 47.54
C ASN A 36 15.38 -43.88 46.65
N LEU A 37 14.85 -44.47 45.57
CA LEU A 37 15.67 -45.01 44.51
C LEU A 37 16.41 -43.83 43.88
N GLY A 38 17.70 -43.71 44.16
CA GLY A 38 18.54 -42.68 43.53
C GLY A 38 18.58 -42.91 42.02
N PHE A 39 18.65 -41.84 41.25
CA PHE A 39 18.86 -41.87 39.81
C PHE A 39 20.14 -42.61 39.47
N THR A 40 20.09 -43.55 38.54
CA THR A 40 21.29 -44.23 38.04
C THR A 40 22.02 -43.29 37.07
N LEU A 41 23.35 -43.39 37.03
CA LEU A 41 24.18 -42.59 36.11
C LEU A 41 23.78 -42.84 34.64
N VAL A 42 23.33 -44.05 34.32
CA VAL A 42 22.87 -44.42 32.96
C VAL A 42 21.56 -43.68 32.60
N GLU A 43 20.57 -43.57 33.52
CA GLU A 43 19.35 -42.82 33.29
C GLU A 43 19.63 -41.34 33.01
N LEU A 44 20.60 -40.72 33.73
CA LEU A 44 20.99 -39.35 33.48
C LEU A 44 21.64 -39.20 32.09
N LEU A 45 22.52 -40.12 31.68
CA LEU A 45 23.15 -40.10 30.36
C LEU A 45 22.11 -40.21 29.23
N VAL A 46 21.15 -41.14 29.36
CA VAL A 46 20.06 -41.33 28.38
C VAL A 46 19.18 -40.07 28.31
N ALA A 47 18.83 -39.45 29.45
CA ALA A 47 18.05 -38.25 29.48
C ALA A 47 18.76 -37.08 28.77
N ILE A 48 20.07 -36.90 29.01
CA ILE A 48 20.84 -35.84 28.34
C ILE A 48 20.95 -36.12 26.83
N ALA A 49 21.14 -37.39 26.41
CA ALA A 49 21.19 -37.75 25.01
C ALA A 49 19.85 -37.45 24.29
N ILE A 50 18.72 -37.81 24.89
CA ILE A 50 17.39 -37.49 24.35
C ILE A 50 17.19 -35.97 24.29
N PHE A 51 17.53 -35.25 25.36
CA PHE A 51 17.44 -33.81 25.38
C PHE A 51 18.29 -33.14 24.30
N ALA A 52 19.50 -33.61 24.06
CA ALA A 52 20.38 -33.10 23.01
C ALA A 52 19.77 -33.29 21.61
N VAL A 53 19.18 -34.47 21.34
CA VAL A 53 18.47 -34.72 20.07
C VAL A 53 17.28 -33.84 19.90
N LEU A 54 16.43 -33.69 20.93
CA LEU A 54 15.26 -32.81 20.88
C LEU A 54 15.65 -31.35 20.69
N SER A 55 16.71 -30.89 21.35
CA SER A 55 17.23 -29.53 21.18
C SER A 55 17.73 -29.28 19.76
N MET A 56 18.41 -30.25 19.14
CA MET A 56 18.86 -30.16 17.76
C MET A 56 17.68 -30.06 16.77
N LEU A 57 16.63 -30.85 16.99
CA LEU A 57 15.42 -30.79 16.16
C LEU A 57 14.70 -29.47 16.35
N GLY A 58 14.58 -28.99 17.59
CA GLY A 58 14.00 -27.68 17.91
C GLY A 58 14.73 -26.54 17.21
N TRP A 59 16.06 -26.57 17.18
CA TRP A 59 16.87 -25.57 16.48
C TRP A 59 16.61 -25.56 14.98
N LYS A 60 16.49 -26.72 14.33
CA LYS A 60 16.17 -26.81 12.89
C LYS A 60 14.80 -26.20 12.56
N VAL A 61 13.80 -26.48 13.39
CA VAL A 61 12.45 -25.89 13.21
C VAL A 61 12.51 -24.37 13.36
N PHE A 62 13.23 -23.88 14.35
CA PHE A 62 13.39 -22.46 14.59
C PHE A 62 14.10 -21.74 13.43
N ASP A 63 15.20 -22.29 12.92
CA ASP A 63 15.91 -21.76 11.76
C ASP A 63 15.02 -21.72 10.50
N TYR A 64 14.20 -22.76 10.30
CA TYR A 64 13.23 -22.79 9.21
C TYR A 64 12.17 -21.68 9.35
N LEU A 65 11.63 -21.47 10.55
CA LEU A 65 10.63 -20.43 10.83
C LEU A 65 11.19 -19.02 10.58
N ILE A 66 12.46 -18.77 10.97
CA ILE A 66 13.12 -17.49 10.69
C ILE A 66 13.19 -17.25 9.18
N LYS A 67 13.66 -18.23 8.42
CA LYS A 67 13.79 -18.12 6.95
C LYS A 67 12.43 -17.88 6.27
N VAL A 68 11.37 -18.55 6.74
CA VAL A 68 10.01 -18.32 6.23
C VAL A 68 9.53 -16.92 6.57
N LYS A 69 9.79 -16.44 7.80
CA LYS A 69 9.42 -15.09 8.23
C LYS A 69 10.12 -14.03 7.36
N ASP A 70 11.43 -14.17 7.13
CA ASP A 70 12.20 -13.19 6.35
C ASP A 70 11.70 -13.14 4.89
N ARG A 71 11.42 -14.30 4.28
CA ARG A 71 10.83 -14.35 2.94
C ARG A 71 9.44 -13.72 2.88
N ASN A 72 8.61 -13.97 3.88
CA ASN A 72 7.27 -13.38 3.93
C ASN A 72 7.34 -11.85 4.11
N ALA A 73 8.27 -11.34 4.91
CA ALA A 73 8.46 -9.90 5.10
C ALA A 73 8.86 -9.19 3.81
N GLU A 74 9.70 -9.82 2.97
CA GLU A 74 10.05 -9.29 1.66
C GLU A 74 8.84 -9.23 0.72
N HIS A 75 8.05 -10.30 0.66
CA HIS A 75 6.80 -10.30 -0.13
C HIS A 75 5.78 -9.28 0.37
N GLU A 76 5.65 -9.12 1.68
CA GLU A 76 4.74 -8.15 2.28
C GLU A 76 5.14 -6.72 1.91
N THR A 77 6.42 -6.39 1.94
CA THR A 77 6.93 -5.08 1.51
C THR A 77 6.56 -4.77 0.06
N HIS A 78 6.76 -5.71 -0.86
CA HIS A 78 6.37 -5.54 -2.26
C HIS A 78 4.86 -5.33 -2.45
N LEU A 79 4.03 -6.05 -1.70
CA LEU A 79 2.58 -5.88 -1.76
C LEU A 79 2.16 -4.49 -1.26
N PHE A 80 2.79 -3.97 -0.20
CA PHE A 80 2.53 -2.62 0.29
C PHE A 80 2.93 -1.56 -0.73
N GLU A 81 4.10 -1.67 -1.36
CA GLU A 81 4.53 -0.75 -2.42
C GLU A 81 3.54 -0.73 -3.59
N LEU A 82 3.06 -1.90 -4.03
CA LEU A 82 2.04 -2.00 -5.07
C LEU A 82 0.70 -1.38 -4.65
N GLN A 83 0.29 -1.61 -3.41
CA GLN A 83 -0.94 -1.05 -2.86
C GLN A 83 -0.85 0.47 -2.76
N ASP A 84 0.26 1.00 -2.29
CA ASP A 84 0.49 2.45 -2.19
C ASP A 84 0.49 3.10 -3.57
N ALA A 85 1.13 2.47 -4.55
CA ALA A 85 1.12 2.94 -5.92
C ALA A 85 -0.31 2.93 -6.52
N TYR A 86 -1.06 1.85 -6.33
CA TYR A 86 -2.46 1.76 -6.75
C TYR A 86 -3.31 2.88 -6.14
N GLN A 87 -3.18 3.09 -4.82
CA GLN A 87 -3.92 4.13 -4.11
C GLN A 87 -3.52 5.54 -4.57
N GLN A 88 -2.25 5.75 -4.90
CA GLN A 88 -1.79 7.03 -5.43
C GLN A 88 -2.38 7.30 -6.82
N PHE A 89 -2.38 6.31 -7.72
CA PHE A 89 -3.05 6.42 -9.02
C PHE A 89 -4.55 6.66 -8.87
N LEU A 90 -5.22 5.94 -7.97
CA LEU A 90 -6.65 6.11 -7.69
C LEU A 90 -6.94 7.53 -7.19
N LYS A 91 -6.17 8.01 -6.21
CA LYS A 91 -6.32 9.37 -5.68
C LYS A 91 -6.11 10.43 -6.75
N ASP A 92 -5.09 10.28 -7.56
CA ASP A 92 -4.80 11.23 -8.64
C ASP A 92 -5.87 11.18 -9.73
N SER A 93 -6.37 9.98 -10.12
CA SER A 93 -7.41 9.83 -11.14
C SER A 93 -8.74 10.50 -10.74
N MET A 94 -9.11 10.41 -9.47
CA MET A 94 -10.32 11.05 -8.94
C MET A 94 -10.27 12.58 -8.96
N GLN A 95 -9.08 13.16 -9.05
CA GLN A 95 -8.86 14.60 -8.97
C GLN A 95 -8.53 15.23 -10.35
N ILE A 96 -8.54 14.46 -11.42
CA ILE A 96 -8.27 14.93 -12.77
C ILE A 96 -9.36 15.94 -13.20
N ILE A 97 -8.89 17.05 -13.78
CA ILE A 97 -9.77 18.15 -14.23
C ILE A 97 -9.45 18.55 -15.67
N PRO A 98 -10.45 19.05 -16.43
CA PRO A 98 -10.28 19.47 -17.81
C PRO A 98 -9.67 20.89 -17.91
N LEU A 99 -8.50 21.10 -17.31
CA LEU A 99 -7.77 22.36 -17.40
C LEU A 99 -6.44 22.17 -18.12
N THR A 100 -6.20 23.04 -19.10
CA THR A 100 -4.92 23.11 -19.83
C THR A 100 -3.81 23.60 -18.91
N ALA A 101 -2.60 23.14 -19.15
CA ALA A 101 -1.38 23.69 -18.55
C ALA A 101 -0.63 24.57 -19.56
N ASN A 102 0.31 25.38 -19.07
CA ASN A 102 1.15 26.22 -19.92
C ASN A 102 2.61 25.96 -19.55
N ASP A 103 3.42 25.56 -20.53
CA ASP A 103 4.86 25.33 -20.35
C ASP A 103 5.72 26.58 -20.57
N GLY A 104 5.09 27.72 -20.78
CA GLY A 104 5.72 28.98 -21.07
C GLY A 104 5.97 29.23 -22.58
N ARG A 105 5.67 28.23 -23.42
CA ARG A 105 5.76 28.32 -24.90
C ARG A 105 4.44 28.05 -25.56
N GLN A 106 3.74 27.04 -25.10
CA GLN A 106 2.47 26.59 -25.68
C GLN A 106 1.51 26.05 -24.59
N LEU A 107 0.23 26.02 -24.93
CA LEU A 107 -0.77 25.33 -24.11
C LEU A 107 -0.61 23.83 -24.26
N GLN A 108 -0.61 23.14 -23.14
CA GLN A 108 -0.62 21.67 -23.07
C GLN A 108 -2.03 21.19 -22.75
N ALA A 109 -2.42 20.07 -23.34
CA ALA A 109 -3.72 19.47 -23.06
C ALA A 109 -3.88 19.09 -21.59
N ALA A 110 -5.12 19.08 -21.12
CA ALA A 110 -5.49 18.69 -19.76
C ALA A 110 -4.92 17.32 -19.36
N MET A 111 -4.87 16.40 -20.33
CA MET A 111 -4.23 15.10 -20.21
C MET A 111 -3.37 14.85 -21.44
N VAL A 112 -2.18 14.28 -21.23
CA VAL A 112 -1.23 13.91 -22.31
C VAL A 112 -0.63 12.55 -22.00
N LEU A 113 -0.76 11.62 -22.94
CA LEU A 113 -0.05 10.35 -22.93
C LEU A 113 0.89 10.28 -24.13
N ASN A 114 2.17 10.09 -23.86
CA ASN A 114 3.22 9.84 -24.83
C ASN A 114 3.93 8.54 -24.50
N ASP A 115 4.81 8.06 -25.37
CA ASP A 115 5.59 6.84 -25.17
C ASP A 115 6.38 6.80 -23.84
N ARG A 116 6.73 7.96 -23.30
CA ARG A 116 7.61 8.08 -22.12
C ARG A 116 6.97 8.66 -20.90
N SER A 117 5.80 9.30 -21.02
CA SER A 117 5.18 9.99 -19.90
C SER A 117 3.67 10.07 -20.03
N PHE A 118 3.02 10.03 -18.88
CA PHE A 118 1.60 10.27 -18.72
C PHE A 118 1.41 11.45 -17.78
N SER A 119 0.85 12.55 -18.28
CA SER A 119 0.66 13.75 -17.49
C SER A 119 -0.76 14.31 -17.59
N PHE A 120 -1.23 14.92 -16.51
CA PHE A 120 -2.57 15.50 -16.43
C PHE A 120 -2.64 16.62 -15.41
N SER A 121 -3.65 17.47 -15.57
CA SER A 121 -3.99 18.53 -14.62
C SER A 121 -4.94 17.97 -13.56
N LYS A 122 -4.70 18.29 -12.29
CA LYS A 122 -5.58 17.89 -11.20
C LYS A 122 -5.87 19.04 -10.25
N ALA A 123 -7.01 18.93 -9.55
CA ALA A 123 -7.42 19.76 -8.43
C ALA A 123 -7.10 19.08 -7.09
N GLY A 124 -7.56 19.67 -6.01
CA GLY A 124 -7.54 19.06 -4.68
C GLY A 124 -6.35 19.49 -3.81
N VAL A 125 -5.64 20.53 -4.19
CA VAL A 125 -4.67 21.19 -3.30
C VAL A 125 -5.45 22.03 -2.29
N SER A 126 -5.22 21.76 -1.01
CA SER A 126 -5.81 22.54 0.09
C SER A 126 -4.80 23.55 0.60
N ASP A 127 -5.23 24.81 0.71
CA ASP A 127 -4.46 25.90 1.31
C ASP A 127 -5.24 26.52 2.49
N PRO A 128 -5.40 25.80 3.62
CA PRO A 128 -6.22 26.28 4.74
C PRO A 128 -5.62 27.52 5.43
N LEU A 129 -4.31 27.74 5.26
CA LEU A 129 -3.60 28.88 5.84
C LEU A 129 -3.51 30.07 4.89
N LYS A 130 -4.10 29.98 3.69
CA LYS A 130 -4.09 31.02 2.65
C LYS A 130 -2.68 31.51 2.29
N GLN A 131 -1.74 30.59 2.14
CA GLN A 131 -0.34 30.86 1.79
C GLN A 131 -0.12 31.14 0.30
N GLY A 132 -1.20 31.17 -0.49
CA GLY A 132 -1.14 31.43 -1.93
C GLY A 132 -0.78 30.22 -2.76
N LEU A 133 -1.00 29.01 -2.26
CA LEU A 133 -0.82 27.78 -3.03
C LEU A 133 -1.87 27.71 -4.15
N SER A 134 -1.43 27.30 -5.34
CA SER A 134 -2.36 27.05 -6.44
C SER A 134 -3.29 25.90 -6.08
N PRO A 135 -4.62 26.02 -6.29
CA PRO A 135 -5.55 24.90 -6.09
C PRO A 135 -5.38 23.78 -7.10
N TYR A 136 -4.57 23.99 -8.12
CA TYR A 136 -4.34 23.06 -9.23
C TYR A 136 -2.88 22.70 -9.35
N GLU A 137 -2.63 21.44 -9.69
CA GLU A 137 -1.30 20.87 -9.91
C GLU A 137 -1.25 20.15 -11.25
N ARG A 138 -0.05 20.01 -11.81
CA ARG A 138 0.22 19.08 -12.90
C ARG A 138 0.98 17.89 -12.36
N ILE A 139 0.51 16.70 -12.67
CA ILE A 139 1.18 15.44 -12.32
C ILE A 139 1.70 14.81 -13.60
N GLU A 140 2.88 14.22 -13.52
CA GLU A 140 3.46 13.42 -14.58
C GLU A 140 3.98 12.11 -14.01
N TYR A 141 3.58 10.99 -14.60
CA TYR A 141 4.16 9.68 -14.36
C TYR A 141 5.17 9.38 -15.45
N ARG A 142 6.39 9.02 -15.06
CA ARG A 142 7.50 8.73 -15.97
C ARG A 142 8.15 7.40 -15.60
N TYR A 143 8.32 6.54 -16.58
CA TYR A 143 9.02 5.28 -16.42
C TYR A 143 10.46 5.43 -16.91
N ASP A 144 11.43 5.06 -16.07
CA ASP A 144 12.83 4.93 -16.41
C ASP A 144 13.18 3.45 -16.60
N VAL A 145 13.36 3.07 -17.85
CA VAL A 145 13.66 1.69 -18.26
C VAL A 145 15.03 1.23 -17.71
N GLN A 146 16.01 2.15 -17.61
CA GLN A 146 17.36 1.79 -17.16
C GLN A 146 17.40 1.54 -15.65
N GLN A 147 16.71 2.35 -14.89
CA GLN A 147 16.62 2.23 -13.45
C GLN A 147 15.50 1.29 -12.99
N LYS A 148 14.63 0.85 -13.91
CA LYS A 148 13.42 0.06 -13.62
C LYS A 148 12.53 0.70 -12.56
N LYS A 149 12.36 2.04 -12.64
CA LYS A 149 11.60 2.83 -11.66
C LYS A 149 10.50 3.63 -12.33
N VAL A 150 9.39 3.74 -11.65
CA VAL A 150 8.31 4.65 -12.00
C VAL A 150 8.38 5.86 -11.08
N TYR A 151 8.52 7.04 -11.66
CA TYR A 151 8.55 8.31 -10.96
C TYR A 151 7.21 9.03 -11.08
N ARG A 152 6.80 9.66 -9.99
CA ARG A 152 5.72 10.62 -9.96
C ARG A 152 6.30 12.02 -9.78
N LEU A 153 6.14 12.86 -10.79
CA LEU A 153 6.61 14.23 -10.84
C LEU A 153 5.43 15.16 -10.58
N LYS A 154 5.58 16.06 -9.62
CA LYS A 154 4.54 17.00 -9.21
C LYS A 154 5.00 18.44 -9.49
N TYR A 155 4.22 19.15 -10.30
CA TYR A 155 4.34 20.58 -10.51
C TYR A 155 3.27 21.31 -9.71
N THR A 156 3.65 22.28 -8.92
CA THR A 156 2.78 22.94 -7.92
C THR A 156 1.75 23.91 -8.51
N ASN A 157 1.76 24.13 -9.83
CA ASN A 157 0.74 24.86 -10.55
C ASN A 157 0.68 24.44 -12.02
N LEU A 158 -0.29 24.98 -12.78
CA LEU A 158 -0.46 24.68 -14.20
C LEU A 158 0.35 25.60 -15.13
N ASN A 159 0.96 26.64 -14.60
CA ASN A 159 1.90 27.49 -15.35
C ASN A 159 3.32 27.00 -15.03
N ILE A 160 3.92 26.24 -15.95
CA ILE A 160 5.16 25.50 -15.77
C ILE A 160 6.20 26.03 -16.73
N PRO A 161 6.81 27.19 -16.48
CA PRO A 161 7.90 27.66 -17.34
C PRO A 161 9.07 26.67 -17.30
N ASN A 162 9.78 26.52 -18.40
CA ASN A 162 10.82 25.50 -18.65
C ASN A 162 11.92 25.36 -17.56
N ARG A 163 11.96 26.24 -16.58
CA ARG A 163 12.95 26.21 -15.48
C ARG A 163 12.42 25.68 -14.16
N VAL A 164 11.12 25.38 -14.06
CA VAL A 164 10.54 24.86 -12.84
C VAL A 164 10.85 23.37 -12.73
N GLN A 165 11.60 23.01 -11.71
CA GLN A 165 11.85 21.61 -11.39
C GLN A 165 10.65 21.03 -10.64
N PRO A 166 10.12 19.87 -11.06
CA PRO A 166 9.06 19.21 -10.33
C PRO A 166 9.58 18.59 -9.02
N VAL A 167 8.69 18.44 -8.05
CA VAL A 167 8.94 17.54 -6.92
C VAL A 167 8.83 16.10 -7.42
N SER A 168 9.94 15.37 -7.39
CA SER A 168 10.01 13.99 -7.85
C SER A 168 9.92 13.04 -6.66
N SER A 169 9.10 11.99 -6.79
CA SER A 169 9.04 10.87 -5.86
C SER A 169 9.07 9.55 -6.64
N THR A 170 9.82 8.57 -6.13
CA THR A 170 9.75 7.20 -6.66
C THR A 170 8.43 6.59 -6.22
N LEU A 171 7.66 6.06 -7.17
CA LEU A 171 6.38 5.42 -6.91
C LEU A 171 6.52 3.91 -6.82
N LEU A 172 7.28 3.32 -7.73
CA LEU A 172 7.55 1.88 -7.78
C LEU A 172 9.01 1.64 -8.17
N GLU A 173 9.59 0.62 -7.60
CA GLU A 173 10.92 0.12 -7.93
C GLU A 173 10.87 -1.30 -8.49
N ASN A 174 11.94 -1.73 -9.14
CA ASN A 174 12.08 -3.06 -9.73
C ASN A 174 10.97 -3.42 -10.74
N VAL A 175 10.50 -2.43 -11.48
CA VAL A 175 9.46 -2.59 -12.52
C VAL A 175 10.10 -3.05 -13.81
N ASP A 176 9.77 -4.25 -14.28
CA ASP A 176 10.32 -4.80 -15.52
C ASP A 176 9.66 -4.20 -16.76
N GLN A 177 8.34 -3.97 -16.69
CA GLN A 177 7.56 -3.32 -17.74
C GLN A 177 6.53 -2.39 -17.13
N PHE A 178 6.33 -1.23 -17.75
CA PHE A 178 5.30 -0.26 -17.36
C PHE A 178 4.73 0.37 -18.60
N ARG A 179 3.42 0.32 -18.73
CA ARG A 179 2.68 0.91 -19.83
C ARG A 179 1.37 1.51 -19.35
N ILE A 180 1.02 2.66 -19.90
CA ILE A 180 -0.30 3.26 -19.73
C ILE A 180 -1.00 3.27 -21.07
N VAL A 181 -2.31 2.98 -21.05
CA VAL A 181 -3.20 2.98 -22.21
C VAL A 181 -4.43 3.80 -21.86
N ILE A 182 -4.85 4.66 -22.76
CA ILE A 182 -6.09 5.43 -22.63
C ILE A 182 -7.28 4.60 -23.10
N LEU A 183 -8.39 4.74 -22.41
CA LEU A 183 -9.68 4.10 -22.74
C LEU A 183 -10.68 5.16 -23.24
N ASN A 184 -11.05 5.12 -24.56
CA ASN A 184 -11.95 6.13 -25.15
C ASN A 184 -12.71 5.65 -26.43
N PRO A 185 -13.70 4.79 -26.42
CA PRO A 185 -13.88 3.60 -25.59
C PRO A 185 -12.84 2.51 -25.87
N GLN A 186 -12.15 2.59 -27.02
CA GLN A 186 -11.08 1.65 -27.39
C GLN A 186 -9.77 2.02 -26.69
N GLU A 187 -8.85 1.09 -26.69
CA GLU A 187 -7.51 1.29 -26.16
C GLU A 187 -6.66 2.13 -27.12
N ILE A 188 -6.11 3.22 -26.60
CA ILE A 188 -5.31 4.20 -27.34
C ILE A 188 -3.97 4.37 -26.65
N SER A 189 -2.89 4.32 -27.40
CA SER A 189 -1.53 4.43 -26.88
C SER A 189 -0.99 5.88 -26.79
N GLN A 190 -1.72 6.84 -27.35
CA GLN A 190 -1.33 8.26 -27.39
C GLN A 190 -2.56 9.13 -27.15
N TRP A 191 -2.42 10.18 -26.34
CA TRP A 191 -3.49 11.14 -26.06
C TRP A 191 -2.93 12.56 -25.95
N PRO A 192 -3.62 13.61 -26.48
CA PRO A 192 -4.86 13.54 -27.27
C PRO A 192 -4.65 12.88 -28.64
N GLU A 193 -5.70 12.25 -29.15
CA GLU A 193 -5.74 11.85 -30.56
C GLU A 193 -5.97 13.11 -31.41
N ASN A 194 -5.24 13.23 -32.48
CA ASN A 194 -5.47 14.18 -33.59
C ASN A 194 -5.95 15.58 -33.14
N ILE A 195 -5.06 16.36 -32.57
CA ILE A 195 -5.33 17.80 -32.36
C ILE A 195 -5.24 18.49 -33.73
N ASN A 196 -6.40 18.87 -34.29
CA ASN A 196 -6.44 19.60 -35.55
C ASN A 196 -5.92 21.03 -35.43
N ASP A 197 -6.15 21.67 -34.27
CA ASP A 197 -5.65 23.00 -33.95
C ASP A 197 -5.02 23.00 -32.53
N PRO A 198 -3.70 23.15 -32.42
CA PRO A 198 -3.01 23.24 -31.14
C PRO A 198 -3.46 24.39 -30.23
N ASN A 199 -4.17 25.39 -30.78
CA ASN A 199 -4.67 26.53 -30.04
C ASN A 199 -6.15 26.37 -29.64
N ASN A 200 -6.82 25.32 -30.08
CA ASN A 200 -8.21 25.07 -29.70
C ASN A 200 -8.32 24.57 -28.27
N VAL A 201 -8.56 25.51 -27.34
CA VAL A 201 -8.67 25.22 -25.91
C VAL A 201 -9.72 24.17 -25.60
N ASN A 202 -10.81 24.08 -26.37
CA ASN A 202 -11.85 23.09 -26.14
C ASN A 202 -11.39 21.67 -26.48
N GLU A 203 -10.58 21.49 -27.50
CA GLU A 203 -9.97 20.20 -27.81
C GLU A 203 -8.92 19.81 -26.76
N LEU A 204 -8.11 20.76 -26.31
CA LEU A 204 -7.09 20.55 -25.28
C LEU A 204 -7.67 20.21 -23.91
N LYS A 205 -8.93 20.56 -23.64
CA LYS A 205 -9.62 20.25 -22.39
C LYS A 205 -10.30 18.86 -22.38
N LYS A 206 -10.40 18.20 -23.53
CA LYS A 206 -11.05 16.89 -23.59
C LYS A 206 -10.33 15.88 -22.71
N LEU A 207 -11.13 15.11 -21.96
CA LEU A 207 -10.67 13.99 -21.16
C LEU A 207 -11.24 12.68 -21.74
N PRO A 208 -10.48 11.59 -21.70
CA PRO A 208 -10.97 10.27 -22.10
C PRO A 208 -11.93 9.69 -21.05
N LEU A 209 -12.51 8.52 -21.31
CA LEU A 209 -13.36 7.80 -20.36
C LEU A 209 -12.57 7.24 -19.17
N GLY A 210 -11.31 6.89 -19.42
CA GLY A 210 -10.44 6.32 -18.41
C GLY A 210 -9.06 6.03 -18.92
N PHE A 211 -8.27 5.40 -18.09
CA PHE A 211 -6.97 4.87 -18.47
C PHE A 211 -6.67 3.56 -17.74
N LYS A 212 -5.81 2.78 -18.32
CA LYS A 212 -5.35 1.49 -17.82
C LYS A 212 -3.84 1.54 -17.61
N VAL A 213 -3.39 1.08 -16.44
CA VAL A 213 -1.98 0.91 -16.11
C VAL A 213 -1.65 -0.57 -16.15
N GLN A 214 -0.68 -0.94 -16.94
CA GLN A 214 -0.15 -2.31 -17.06
C GLN A 214 1.29 -2.29 -16.56
N LEU A 215 1.62 -3.20 -15.65
CA LEU A 215 2.97 -3.30 -15.12
C LEU A 215 3.34 -4.75 -14.82
N THR A 216 4.62 -5.06 -14.98
CA THR A 216 5.21 -6.35 -14.63
C THR A 216 6.28 -6.14 -13.58
N ILE A 217 6.17 -6.83 -12.44
CA ILE A 217 7.14 -6.78 -11.34
C ILE A 217 7.45 -8.21 -10.92
N ALA A 218 8.72 -8.56 -10.86
CA ALA A 218 9.19 -9.90 -10.48
C ALA A 218 8.50 -11.03 -11.26
N GLY A 219 8.21 -10.82 -12.54
CA GLY A 219 7.54 -11.80 -13.42
C GLY A 219 6.04 -11.93 -13.21
N SER A 220 5.42 -11.10 -12.38
CA SER A 220 3.96 -11.05 -12.18
C SER A 220 3.37 -9.83 -12.90
N ASP A 221 2.30 -10.04 -13.66
CA ASP A 221 1.62 -8.99 -14.39
C ASP A 221 0.46 -8.43 -13.58
N TYR A 222 0.34 -7.10 -13.57
CA TYR A 222 -0.73 -6.37 -12.90
C TYR A 222 -1.40 -5.44 -13.89
N GLU A 223 -2.72 -5.33 -13.79
CA GLU A 223 -3.53 -4.43 -14.58
C GLU A 223 -4.49 -3.65 -13.69
N TRP A 224 -4.43 -2.32 -13.77
CA TRP A 224 -5.29 -1.41 -13.02
C TRP A 224 -6.08 -0.52 -13.97
N ILE A 225 -7.40 -0.47 -13.81
CA ILE A 225 -8.29 0.33 -14.65
C ILE A 225 -8.91 1.45 -13.81
N TYR A 226 -8.77 2.68 -14.30
CA TYR A 226 -9.30 3.87 -13.67
C TYR A 226 -10.29 4.56 -14.61
N SER A 227 -11.54 4.71 -14.17
CA SER A 227 -12.56 5.48 -14.86
C SER A 227 -12.49 6.95 -14.44
N LEU A 228 -12.58 7.88 -15.39
CA LEU A 228 -12.59 9.30 -15.12
C LEU A 228 -14.04 9.79 -15.03
N LEU A 229 -14.32 10.57 -13.99
CA LEU A 229 -15.59 11.29 -13.87
C LEU A 229 -15.56 12.48 -14.84
N ASN A 230 -16.05 12.27 -16.06
CA ASN A 230 -16.12 13.33 -17.05
C ASN A 230 -17.42 14.12 -16.85
N ALA A 231 -17.32 15.36 -16.37
CA ALA A 231 -18.47 16.24 -16.17
C ALA A 231 -19.31 16.45 -17.45
N ASN A 232 -18.70 16.35 -18.62
CA ASN A 232 -19.43 16.48 -19.89
C ASN A 232 -20.44 15.36 -20.12
N GLN A 233 -20.19 14.16 -19.63
CA GLN A 233 -21.13 13.02 -19.72
C GLN A 233 -22.32 13.19 -18.77
N LEU A 234 -22.13 13.82 -17.63
CA LEU A 234 -23.20 14.11 -16.69
C LEU A 234 -24.15 15.21 -17.19
N LEU A 235 -23.66 16.14 -18.02
CA LEU A 235 -24.46 17.23 -18.59
C LEU A 235 -25.32 16.73 -19.78
N VAL A 236 -24.84 15.80 -20.58
CA VAL A 236 -25.60 15.25 -21.73
C VAL A 236 -26.85 14.48 -21.28
N ASN A 237 -26.85 13.88 -20.10
CA ASN A 237 -27.99 13.15 -19.56
C ASN A 237 -29.09 14.05 -18.96
N GLN A 238 -28.90 15.37 -18.90
CA GLN A 238 -29.90 16.32 -18.37
C GLN A 238 -30.74 17.00 -19.47
N GLU A 239 -30.41 16.85 -20.76
CA GLU A 239 -31.07 17.54 -21.87
C GLU A 239 -32.15 16.74 -22.60
N THR A 240 -32.60 15.62 -22.10
CA THR A 240 -33.78 14.92 -22.63
C THR A 240 -34.90 14.78 -21.60
N PRO A 241 -35.70 15.79 -21.35
CA PRO A 241 -37.06 15.56 -20.86
C PRO A 241 -37.92 15.10 -22.05
N PRO A 242 -38.88 14.19 -21.81
CA PRO A 242 -39.79 13.67 -22.85
C PRO A 242 -40.73 14.73 -23.43
#